data_beedfa27fd34a03bb9e1929601f0ef45
#
_entry.id   beedfa27fd34a03bb9e1929601f0ef45
#
_cell.length_a   1.000
_cell.length_b   1.000
_cell.length_c   1.000
_cell.angle_alpha   90.00
_cell.angle_beta   90.00
_cell.angle_gamma   90.00
#
_symmetry.space_group_name_H-M   'P 1'
#
loop_
_entity.id
_entity.type
_entity.pdbx_description
1 polymer ?
#
loop_
_entity_poly.entity_id
_entity_poly.type
_entity_poly.pdbx_seq_one_letter_code
_entity_poly.pdbx_strand_id
1 'polypeptide(L)'
;MGTTGTVVVDRDGYEIYDLKGNRTSEFKAGSTTSSSDLLGADSMTDAHFANFIARIRKGEKLNAPIAAGNIAVTMLQLSNIAWEVNRELHLDTKDGRIQDDLEAMKMWGREYEKGWAPHV
;
A
#
# COMPACT_ATOMS: atom_id res chain seq x y z
N MET A 1 1.15 -14.02 -10.98
CA MET A 1 1.99 -14.94 -11.78
C MET A 1 3.01 -14.12 -12.54
N GLY A 2 4.24 -14.60 -12.62
CA GLY A 2 5.34 -13.94 -13.35
C GLY A 2 5.97 -14.89 -14.36
N THR A 3 6.97 -14.41 -15.11
CA THR A 3 7.68 -15.20 -16.13
C THR A 3 8.58 -16.30 -15.54
N THR A 4 8.92 -16.21 -14.25
CA THR A 4 9.82 -17.15 -13.57
C THR A 4 9.12 -17.94 -12.45
N GLY A 5 7.88 -17.60 -12.11
CA GLY A 5 7.15 -18.28 -11.05
C GLY A 5 5.92 -17.52 -10.59
N THR A 6 5.38 -17.95 -9.46
CA THR A 6 4.20 -17.36 -8.82
C THR A 6 4.52 -17.00 -7.38
N VAL A 7 4.09 -15.82 -6.95
CA VAL A 7 4.07 -15.42 -5.54
C VAL A 7 2.63 -15.40 -5.07
N VAL A 8 2.35 -16.08 -3.98
CA VAL A 8 1.09 -16.02 -3.25
C VAL A 8 1.35 -15.24 -1.97
N VAL A 9 0.61 -14.18 -1.75
CA VAL A 9 0.73 -13.32 -0.58
C VAL A 9 -0.58 -13.39 0.19
N ASP A 10 -0.50 -13.63 1.47
CA ASP A 10 -1.61 -13.58 2.42
C ASP A 10 -1.31 -12.57 3.54
N ARG A 11 -2.18 -12.52 4.54
CA ARG A 11 -2.02 -11.63 5.70
C ARG A 11 -0.77 -11.95 6.52
N ASP A 12 -0.41 -13.22 6.60
CA ASP A 12 0.61 -13.71 7.52
C ASP A 12 1.97 -13.90 6.86
N GLY A 13 2.05 -13.76 5.52
CA GLY A 13 3.31 -13.93 4.81
C GLY A 13 3.20 -14.09 3.30
N TYR A 14 4.15 -14.83 2.74
CA TYR A 14 4.13 -15.15 1.31
C TYR A 14 4.73 -16.53 1.04
N GLU A 15 4.34 -17.12 -0.07
CA GLU A 15 4.91 -18.35 -0.62
C GLU A 15 5.33 -18.10 -2.08
N ILE A 16 6.50 -18.65 -2.46
CA ILE A 16 7.03 -18.54 -3.82
C ILE A 16 7.06 -19.93 -4.43
N TYR A 17 6.53 -20.03 -5.65
CA TYR A 17 6.47 -21.25 -6.45
C TYR A 17 7.23 -21.09 -7.76
N ASP A 18 7.91 -22.14 -8.20
CA ASP A 18 8.48 -22.20 -9.54
C ASP A 18 7.38 -22.38 -10.61
N LEU A 19 7.79 -22.41 -11.90
CA LEU A 19 6.86 -22.64 -13.01
C LEU A 19 6.25 -24.04 -13.03
N LYS A 20 6.83 -25.00 -12.28
CA LYS A 20 6.33 -26.37 -12.13
C LYS A 20 5.36 -26.53 -10.97
N GLY A 21 5.12 -25.45 -10.20
CA GLY A 21 4.26 -25.47 -9.02
C GLY A 21 4.93 -25.95 -7.74
N ASN A 22 6.24 -26.15 -7.73
CA ASN A 22 6.96 -26.51 -6.51
C ASN A 22 7.22 -25.25 -5.68
N ARG A 23 6.97 -25.34 -4.37
CA ARG A 23 7.29 -24.25 -3.44
C ARG A 23 8.80 -24.13 -3.26
N THR A 24 9.36 -22.99 -3.60
CA THR A 24 10.80 -22.70 -3.54
C THR A 24 11.20 -21.88 -2.31
N SER A 25 10.28 -21.08 -1.78
CA SER A 25 10.50 -20.25 -0.60
C SER A 25 9.18 -19.93 0.09
N GLU A 26 9.23 -19.70 1.39
CA GLU A 26 8.12 -19.18 2.18
C GLU A 26 8.63 -18.21 3.25
N PHE A 27 7.79 -17.28 3.63
CA PHE A 27 7.93 -16.46 4.82
C PHE A 27 6.59 -16.41 5.54
N LYS A 28 6.60 -16.67 6.85
CA LYS A 28 5.44 -16.49 7.72
C LYS A 28 5.84 -15.59 8.87
N ALA A 29 5.13 -14.47 9.03
CA ALA A 29 5.22 -13.68 10.24
C ALA A 29 4.79 -14.55 11.41
N GLY A 30 5.61 -14.65 12.46
CA GLY A 30 5.31 -15.51 13.59
C GLY A 30 3.94 -15.20 14.17
N SER A 31 3.06 -16.19 14.21
CA SER A 31 1.76 -16.07 14.85
C SER A 31 1.97 -16.06 16.37
N THR A 32 2.11 -14.87 16.94
CA THR A 32 1.93 -14.69 18.40
C THR A 32 0.44 -14.50 18.68
N THR A 33 -0.37 -15.45 18.26
CA THR A 33 -1.74 -15.57 18.77
C THR A 33 -1.71 -16.15 20.16
N SER A 34 -1.38 -15.35 21.13
CA SER A 34 -1.83 -15.56 22.49
C SER A 34 -3.34 -15.33 22.49
N SER A 35 -4.11 -16.37 22.80
CA SER A 35 -5.59 -16.33 22.89
C SER A 35 -6.13 -15.38 23.97
N SER A 36 -5.29 -14.59 24.62
CA SER A 36 -5.62 -13.61 25.65
C SER A 36 -5.61 -12.16 25.15
N ASP A 37 -5.31 -11.92 23.89
CA ASP A 37 -5.25 -10.55 23.37
C ASP A 37 -6.60 -10.11 22.79
N LEU A 38 -7.46 -9.61 23.67
CA LEU A 38 -8.78 -9.06 23.33
C LEU A 38 -8.72 -7.85 22.40
N LEU A 39 -7.53 -7.29 22.14
CA LEU A 39 -7.33 -6.14 21.27
C LEU A 39 -6.73 -6.53 19.92
N GLY A 40 -6.52 -7.85 19.67
CA GLY A 40 -6.05 -8.36 18.39
C GLY A 40 -4.70 -7.82 17.98
N ALA A 41 -3.71 -7.82 18.89
CA ALA A 41 -2.33 -7.44 18.56
C ALA A 41 -1.84 -8.35 17.43
N ASP A 42 -1.78 -7.77 16.26
CA ASP A 42 -1.28 -8.38 15.04
C ASP A 42 0.25 -8.25 15.05
N SER A 43 0.96 -9.35 14.93
CA SER A 43 2.43 -9.37 14.91
C SER A 43 3.02 -8.41 13.85
N MET A 44 2.29 -8.16 12.77
CA MET A 44 2.69 -7.19 11.75
C MET A 44 2.53 -5.75 12.23
N THR A 45 1.48 -5.46 12.99
CA THR A 45 1.27 -4.15 13.61
C THR A 45 2.38 -3.86 14.64
N ASP A 46 2.71 -4.81 15.48
CA ASP A 46 3.79 -4.69 16.45
C ASP A 46 5.15 -4.47 15.77
N ALA A 47 5.45 -5.23 14.72
CA ALA A 47 6.66 -5.07 13.93
C ALA A 47 6.73 -3.69 13.25
N HIS A 48 5.59 -3.19 12.77
CA HIS A 48 5.50 -1.85 12.17
C HIS A 48 5.79 -0.75 13.19
N PHE A 49 5.16 -0.79 14.36
CA PHE A 49 5.44 0.16 15.45
C PHE A 49 6.87 0.04 15.96
N ALA A 50 7.40 -1.16 16.12
CA ALA A 50 8.79 -1.36 16.52
C ALA A 50 9.77 -0.71 15.54
N ASN A 51 9.55 -0.87 14.22
CA ASN A 51 10.37 -0.23 13.19
C ASN A 51 10.24 1.29 13.22
N PHE A 52 9.03 1.84 13.44
CA PHE A 52 8.80 3.28 13.58
C PHE A 52 9.58 3.85 14.79
N ILE A 53 9.50 3.19 15.95
CA ILE A 53 10.23 3.59 17.15
C ILE A 53 11.74 3.47 16.94
N ALA A 54 12.21 2.39 16.30
CA ALA A 54 13.61 2.21 15.98
C ALA A 54 14.13 3.31 15.04
N ARG A 55 13.33 3.77 14.09
CA ARG A 55 13.66 4.93 13.25
C ARG A 55 13.86 6.19 14.08
N ILE A 56 12.99 6.46 15.04
CA ILE A 56 13.08 7.67 15.89
C ILE A 56 14.32 7.57 16.80
N ARG A 57 14.55 6.42 17.42
CA ARG A 57 15.58 6.26 18.45
C ARG A 57 16.99 6.02 17.88
N LYS A 58 17.09 5.29 16.77
CA LYS A 58 18.36 4.79 16.24
C LYS A 58 18.65 5.23 14.81
N GLY A 59 17.72 5.91 14.14
CA GLY A 59 17.86 6.32 12.75
C GLY A 59 17.71 5.18 11.74
N GLU A 60 17.15 4.04 12.15
CA GLU A 60 16.95 2.88 11.26
C GLU A 60 16.06 3.21 10.05
N LYS A 61 16.24 2.48 8.95
CA LYS A 61 15.41 2.65 7.75
C LYS A 61 13.97 2.24 8.03
N LEU A 62 13.02 3.07 7.58
CA LEU A 62 11.59 2.69 7.61
C LEU A 62 11.31 1.61 6.57
N ASN A 63 10.57 0.57 6.96
CA ASN A 63 10.07 -0.46 6.05
C ASN A 63 8.92 0.06 5.17
N ALA A 64 8.11 0.98 5.72
CA ALA A 64 7.00 1.62 5.03
C ALA A 64 7.17 3.15 5.07
N PRO A 65 8.06 3.74 4.27
CA PRO A 65 8.23 5.19 4.22
C PRO A 65 6.99 5.83 3.57
N ILE A 66 6.64 7.04 4.04
CA ILE A 66 5.44 7.77 3.57
C ILE A 66 5.44 7.98 2.05
N ALA A 67 6.59 8.17 1.43
CA ALA A 67 6.68 8.34 -0.02
C ALA A 67 6.17 7.11 -0.79
N ALA A 68 6.54 5.90 -0.36
CA ALA A 68 6.03 4.66 -0.96
C ALA A 68 4.54 4.48 -0.67
N GLY A 69 4.10 4.80 0.54
CA GLY A 69 2.69 4.78 0.91
C GLY A 69 1.85 5.74 0.07
N ASN A 70 2.36 6.94 -0.17
CA ASN A 70 1.70 7.93 -1.02
C ASN A 70 1.50 7.41 -2.46
N ILE A 71 2.54 6.82 -3.06
CA ILE A 71 2.43 6.22 -4.41
C ILE A 71 1.36 5.12 -4.43
N ALA A 72 1.39 4.21 -3.46
CA ALA A 72 0.43 3.11 -3.39
C ALA A 72 -1.02 3.61 -3.25
N VAL A 73 -1.26 4.57 -2.37
CA VAL A 73 -2.60 5.17 -2.19
C VAL A 73 -3.05 5.92 -3.43
N THR A 74 -2.15 6.69 -4.07
CA THR A 74 -2.45 7.39 -5.31
C THR A 74 -2.87 6.43 -6.43
N MET A 75 -2.18 5.30 -6.58
CA MET A 75 -2.56 4.27 -7.56
C MET A 75 -3.96 3.71 -7.30
N LEU A 76 -4.33 3.47 -6.05
CA LEU A 76 -5.67 3.00 -5.69
C LEU A 76 -6.74 4.06 -6.00
N GLN A 77 -6.48 5.33 -5.69
CA GLN A 77 -7.40 6.43 -6.00
C GLN A 77 -7.58 6.60 -7.51
N LEU A 78 -6.49 6.55 -8.28
CA LEU A 78 -6.53 6.62 -9.74
C LEU A 78 -7.33 5.45 -10.35
N SER A 79 -7.23 4.26 -9.78
CA SER A 79 -8.02 3.10 -10.20
C SER A 79 -9.52 3.34 -9.98
N ASN A 80 -9.89 3.93 -8.85
CA ASN A 80 -11.28 4.31 -8.57
C ASN A 80 -11.78 5.39 -9.54
N ILE A 81 -10.97 6.41 -9.83
CA ILE A 81 -11.33 7.46 -10.80
C ILE A 81 -11.51 6.85 -12.20
N ALA A 82 -10.56 6.00 -12.65
CA ALA A 82 -10.66 5.32 -13.95
C ALA A 82 -11.93 4.47 -14.06
N TRP A 83 -12.29 3.78 -12.98
CA TRP A 83 -13.54 3.02 -12.90
C TRP A 83 -14.77 3.92 -13.03
N GLU A 84 -14.82 5.03 -12.29
CA GLU A 84 -15.95 5.96 -12.29
C GLU A 84 -16.15 6.62 -13.65
N VAL A 85 -15.06 7.08 -14.29
CA VAL A 85 -15.12 7.69 -15.62
C VAL A 85 -15.17 6.67 -16.75
N ASN A 86 -15.04 5.38 -16.43
CA ASN A 86 -15.08 4.23 -17.35
C ASN A 86 -14.14 4.37 -18.55
N ARG A 87 -12.92 4.83 -18.31
CA ARG A 87 -11.89 4.98 -19.35
C ARG A 87 -10.47 4.96 -18.77
N GLU A 88 -9.51 4.74 -19.65
CA GLU A 88 -8.08 4.83 -19.37
C GLU A 88 -7.70 6.26 -18.97
N LEU A 89 -6.80 6.39 -17.99
CA LEU A 89 -6.23 7.65 -17.55
C LEU A 89 -4.77 7.76 -17.98
N HIS A 90 -4.43 8.87 -18.62
CA HIS A 90 -3.05 9.22 -18.93
C HIS A 90 -2.46 10.05 -17.78
N LEU A 91 -1.31 9.63 -17.27
CA LEU A 91 -0.72 10.23 -16.07
C LEU A 91 0.60 10.90 -16.38
N ASP A 92 0.88 12.02 -15.74
CA ASP A 92 2.20 12.59 -15.70
C ASP A 92 3.15 11.67 -14.94
N THR A 93 4.28 11.33 -15.54
CA THR A 93 5.26 10.41 -14.96
C THR A 93 6.03 11.00 -13.77
N LYS A 94 5.97 12.31 -13.56
CA LYS A 94 6.70 13.02 -12.51
C LYS A 94 5.90 13.10 -11.21
N ASP A 95 4.62 13.45 -11.31
CA ASP A 95 3.78 13.72 -10.14
C ASP A 95 2.51 12.84 -10.09
N GLY A 96 2.28 12.02 -11.11
CA GLY A 96 1.14 11.11 -11.21
C GLY A 96 -0.19 11.78 -11.53
N ARG A 97 -0.21 13.09 -11.85
CA ARG A 97 -1.44 13.81 -12.16
C ARG A 97 -2.04 13.35 -13.47
N ILE A 98 -3.37 13.36 -13.54
CA ILE A 98 -4.13 13.03 -14.74
C ILE A 98 -3.93 14.14 -15.79
N GLN A 99 -3.51 13.74 -17.00
CA GLN A 99 -3.29 14.64 -18.12
C GLN A 99 -4.51 14.61 -19.05
N ASP A 100 -4.79 15.77 -19.66
CA ASP A 100 -5.77 15.95 -20.74
C ASP A 100 -7.20 15.47 -20.44
N ASP A 101 -7.56 15.32 -19.16
CA ASP A 101 -8.89 14.89 -18.71
C ASP A 101 -9.38 15.73 -17.53
N LEU A 102 -10.05 16.84 -17.85
CA LEU A 102 -10.57 17.77 -16.84
C LEU A 102 -11.70 17.18 -15.98
N GLU A 103 -12.46 16.24 -16.51
CA GLU A 103 -13.54 15.58 -15.78
C GLU A 103 -12.95 14.66 -14.69
N ALA A 104 -12.01 13.81 -15.08
CA ALA A 104 -11.31 12.94 -14.13
C ALA A 104 -10.49 13.77 -13.11
N MET A 105 -9.88 14.88 -13.53
CA MET A 105 -9.13 15.78 -12.63
C MET A 105 -10.00 16.43 -11.55
N LYS A 106 -11.30 16.60 -11.74
CA LYS A 106 -12.18 17.09 -10.67
C LYS A 106 -12.27 16.12 -9.50
N MET A 107 -12.05 14.81 -9.74
CA MET A 107 -12.07 13.77 -8.71
C MET A 107 -10.72 13.64 -7.99
N TRP A 108 -9.67 14.29 -8.46
CA TRP A 108 -8.34 14.26 -7.83
C TRP A 108 -8.33 14.86 -6.44
N GLY A 109 -9.10 15.90 -6.24
CA GLY A 109 -9.21 16.62 -4.97
C GLY A 109 -10.56 16.38 -4.29
N ARG A 110 -10.61 16.71 -3.03
CA ARG A 110 -11.84 16.69 -2.24
C ARG A 110 -12.45 18.09 -2.24
N GLU A 111 -13.76 18.18 -2.41
CA GLU A 111 -14.49 19.41 -2.09
C GLU A 111 -14.66 19.51 -0.58
N TYR A 112 -14.27 20.62 -0.01
CA TYR A 112 -14.39 20.89 1.42
C TYR A 112 -15.45 21.96 1.67
N GLU A 113 -16.16 21.81 2.76
CA GLU A 113 -16.99 22.87 3.28
C GLU A 113 -16.16 24.14 3.52
N LYS A 114 -16.82 25.31 3.40
CA LYS A 114 -16.16 26.61 3.53
C LYS A 114 -15.42 26.69 4.88
N GLY A 115 -14.12 26.95 4.82
CA GLY A 115 -13.25 27.06 6.00
C GLY A 115 -12.64 25.76 6.51
N TRP A 116 -12.91 24.63 5.85
CA TRP A 116 -12.36 23.31 6.24
C TRP A 116 -11.24 22.79 5.32
N ALA A 117 -10.95 23.51 4.26
CA ALA A 117 -9.83 23.13 3.40
C ALA A 117 -8.50 23.25 4.16
N PRO A 118 -7.62 22.22 4.12
CA PRO A 118 -6.31 22.29 4.75
C PRO A 118 -5.46 23.38 4.09
N HIS A 119 -4.78 24.17 4.90
CA HIS A 119 -3.77 25.11 4.43
C HIS A 119 -2.45 24.34 4.31
N VAL A 120 -2.01 24.03 3.09
CA VAL A 120 -0.75 23.35 2.77
C VAL A 120 0.20 24.34 2.15
#